data_663cae5ac5c02f43179c30cbb21c5940
#
_entry.id   663cae5ac5c02f43179c30cbb21c5940
#
_cell.length_a   1.000
_cell.length_b   1.000
_cell.length_c   1.000
_cell.angle_alpha   90.00
_cell.angle_beta   90.00
_cell.angle_gamma   90.00
#
_symmetry.space_group_name_H-M   'P 1'
#
loop_
_entity.id
_entity.type
_entity.pdbx_description
1 polymer ?
#
loop_
_entity_poly.entity_id
_entity_poly.type
_entity_poly.pdbx_seq_one_letter_code
_entity_poly.pdbx_strand_id
1 'polypeptide(L)'
;RKPLFMDESAHDWQHVKLGRELGWTGVALKTCKTQTGALLSLCWAKAHGMTLMVQDLTNPMLAQIPHVQLAARVGTIMGVETNSMQFYPEASAAEAMVHGGIYRRRDGRIDLSTLTGPGFGYRLEEIDRDLPEPAAAFGEG
;
A
#
# COMPACT_ATOMS: atom_id res chain seq x y z
N ARG A 1 23.79 -12.14 6.34
CA ARG A 1 22.62 -12.90 6.84
C ARG A 1 21.40 -12.42 6.08
N LYS A 2 20.54 -13.33 5.58
CA LYS A 2 19.28 -12.93 4.91
C LYS A 2 18.29 -12.45 5.94
N PRO A 3 17.46 -11.41 5.64
CA PRO A 3 16.44 -10.95 6.55
C PRO A 3 15.29 -11.97 6.67
N LEU A 4 14.70 -12.04 7.85
CA LEU A 4 13.48 -12.80 8.13
C LEU A 4 12.34 -11.79 8.28
N PHE A 5 11.32 -11.87 7.42
CA PHE A 5 10.24 -10.90 7.35
C PHE A 5 9.00 -11.37 8.09
N MET A 6 8.43 -10.45 8.88
CA MET A 6 7.05 -10.56 9.33
C MET A 6 6.11 -10.16 8.20
N ASP A 7 5.07 -10.92 7.97
CA ASP A 7 4.06 -10.68 6.96
C ASP A 7 2.66 -10.54 7.60
N GLU A 8 1.81 -11.58 7.58
CA GLU A 8 0.47 -11.49 8.13
C GLU A 8 0.44 -11.16 9.63
N SER A 9 1.43 -11.64 10.38
CA SER A 9 1.56 -11.39 11.82
C SER A 9 1.88 -9.92 12.17
N ALA A 10 2.30 -9.10 11.21
CA ALA A 10 2.52 -7.67 11.39
C ALA A 10 1.19 -6.89 11.31
N HIS A 11 0.28 -7.11 12.27
CA HIS A 11 -1.03 -6.45 12.28
C HIS A 11 -0.94 -4.94 12.52
N ASP A 12 -0.03 -4.53 13.40
CA ASP A 12 0.22 -3.13 13.79
C ASP A 12 1.68 -2.96 14.23
N TRP A 13 2.07 -1.75 14.58
CA TRP A 13 3.44 -1.45 14.99
C TRP A 13 3.84 -2.15 16.31
N GLN A 14 2.90 -2.46 17.20
CA GLN A 14 3.17 -3.20 18.45
C GLN A 14 3.58 -4.63 18.15
N HIS A 15 2.92 -5.28 17.19
CA HIS A 15 3.31 -6.60 16.71
C HIS A 15 4.67 -6.57 16.00
N VAL A 16 4.96 -5.51 15.24
CA VAL A 16 6.29 -5.33 14.62
C VAL A 16 7.38 -5.21 15.70
N LYS A 17 7.10 -4.48 16.78
CA LYS A 17 7.99 -4.39 17.95
C LYS A 17 8.23 -5.77 18.56
N LEU A 18 7.17 -6.47 18.88
CA LEU A 18 7.26 -7.83 19.46
C LEU A 18 8.03 -8.77 18.53
N GLY A 19 7.75 -8.74 17.24
CA GLY A 19 8.45 -9.55 16.25
C GLY A 19 9.96 -9.32 16.28
N ARG A 20 10.39 -8.06 16.35
CA ARG A 20 11.82 -7.76 16.47
C ARG A 20 12.43 -8.33 17.75
N GLU A 21 11.73 -8.25 18.87
CA GLU A 21 12.18 -8.83 20.14
C GLU A 21 12.33 -10.36 20.03
N LEU A 22 11.49 -11.01 19.21
CA LEU A 22 11.54 -12.44 18.90
C LEU A 22 12.56 -12.80 17.80
N GLY A 23 13.31 -11.84 17.26
CA GLY A 23 14.39 -12.08 16.31
C GLY A 23 14.05 -11.87 14.84
N TRP A 24 12.86 -11.37 14.51
CA TRP A 24 12.52 -10.95 13.15
C TRP A 24 13.32 -9.71 12.77
N THR A 25 13.78 -9.63 11.53
CA THR A 25 14.69 -8.59 11.07
C THR A 25 14.13 -7.73 9.94
N GLY A 26 12.93 -8.05 9.48
CA GLY A 26 12.22 -7.31 8.44
C GLY A 26 10.71 -7.34 8.65
N VAL A 27 10.01 -6.44 7.97
CA VAL A 27 8.56 -6.34 7.99
C VAL A 27 8.00 -6.02 6.61
N ALA A 28 6.90 -6.66 6.24
CA ALA A 28 6.09 -6.33 5.08
C ALA A 28 5.00 -5.32 5.50
N LEU A 29 5.14 -4.10 5.03
CA LEU A 29 4.19 -3.02 5.28
C LEU A 29 2.97 -3.17 4.38
N LYS A 30 1.77 -3.02 4.94
CA LYS A 30 0.50 -3.22 4.24
C LYS A 30 -0.45 -2.05 4.54
N THR A 31 -0.62 -1.14 3.59
CA THR A 31 -1.51 0.02 3.73
C THR A 31 -2.99 -0.35 3.79
N CYS A 32 -3.34 -1.53 3.27
CA CYS A 32 -4.71 -2.04 3.28
C CYS A 32 -5.23 -2.42 4.67
N LYS A 33 -4.36 -2.73 5.63
CA LYS A 33 -4.76 -2.93 7.02
C LYS A 33 -5.21 -1.62 7.66
N THR A 34 -4.36 -0.62 7.67
CA THR A 34 -4.66 0.81 7.83
C THR A 34 -3.48 1.63 7.31
N GLN A 35 -3.72 2.79 6.72
CA GLN A 35 -2.66 3.69 6.26
C GLN A 35 -1.83 4.20 7.45
N THR A 36 -2.49 4.64 8.51
CA THR A 36 -1.82 5.11 9.74
C THR A 36 -0.98 4.02 10.38
N GLY A 37 -1.51 2.79 10.48
CA GLY A 37 -0.78 1.64 11.02
C GLY A 37 0.46 1.30 10.21
N ALA A 38 0.38 1.36 8.87
CA ALA A 38 1.53 1.15 8.00
C ALA A 38 2.62 2.21 8.22
N LEU A 39 2.24 3.49 8.38
CA LEU A 39 3.18 4.58 8.65
C LEU A 39 3.82 4.45 10.04
N LEU A 40 3.07 4.11 11.07
CA LEU A 40 3.61 3.86 12.41
C LEU A 40 4.59 2.68 12.41
N SER A 41 4.22 1.58 11.75
CA SER A 41 5.09 0.41 11.57
C SER A 41 6.36 0.76 10.79
N LEU A 42 6.25 1.57 9.74
CA LEU A 42 7.39 2.09 8.99
C LEU A 42 8.34 2.90 9.88
N CYS A 43 7.80 3.88 10.60
CA CYS A 43 8.62 4.74 11.46
C CYS A 43 9.35 3.92 12.52
N TRP A 44 8.63 3.01 13.17
CA TRP A 44 9.21 2.15 14.19
C TRP A 44 10.27 1.21 13.61
N ALA A 45 9.98 0.54 12.50
CA ALA A 45 10.90 -0.39 11.84
C ALA A 45 12.18 0.32 11.38
N LYS A 46 12.07 1.52 10.79
CA LYS A 46 13.24 2.33 10.40
C LYS A 46 14.09 2.74 11.59
N ALA A 47 13.47 3.21 12.67
CA ALA A 47 14.17 3.59 13.88
C ALA A 47 14.97 2.42 14.50
N HIS A 48 14.57 1.19 14.24
CA HIS A 48 15.18 -0.02 14.78
C HIS A 48 15.96 -0.85 13.76
N GLY A 49 16.24 -0.29 12.57
CA GLY A 49 17.08 -0.92 11.55
C GLY A 49 16.50 -2.19 10.94
N MET A 50 15.17 -2.33 10.87
CA MET A 50 14.53 -3.46 10.20
C MET A 50 14.51 -3.26 8.68
N THR A 51 14.66 -4.35 7.95
CA THR A 51 14.52 -4.37 6.49
C THR A 51 13.04 -4.24 6.11
N LEU A 52 12.74 -3.47 5.06
CA LEU A 52 11.38 -3.17 4.65
C LEU A 52 10.99 -3.87 3.34
N MET A 53 9.80 -4.39 3.30
CA MET A 53 9.04 -4.71 2.10
C MET A 53 7.72 -3.94 2.12
N VAL A 54 7.10 -3.78 0.96
CA VAL A 54 5.73 -3.31 0.81
C VAL A 54 4.99 -4.32 -0.04
N GLN A 55 3.95 -4.90 0.51
CA GLN A 55 3.12 -5.92 -0.12
C GLN A 55 1.65 -5.56 0.00
N ASP A 56 0.86 -5.85 -1.02
CA ASP A 56 -0.59 -5.78 -0.93
C ASP A 56 -1.19 -7.11 -0.40
N LEU A 57 -2.50 -7.08 -0.15
CA LEU A 57 -3.31 -8.27 0.12
C LEU A 57 -4.30 -8.50 -1.04
N THR A 58 -3.83 -8.37 -2.27
CA THR A 58 -4.64 -8.44 -3.49
C THR A 58 -5.73 -7.35 -3.50
N ASN A 59 -5.34 -6.11 -3.17
CA ASN A 59 -6.23 -4.96 -3.07
C ASN A 59 -6.27 -4.18 -4.39
N PRO A 60 -7.38 -4.25 -5.15
CA PRO A 60 -7.56 -3.47 -6.38
C PRO A 60 -8.00 -2.04 -6.09
N MET A 61 -8.27 -1.28 -7.15
CA MET A 61 -8.90 0.03 -7.11
C MET A 61 -8.05 1.05 -6.33
N LEU A 62 -8.70 1.94 -5.62
CA LEU A 62 -8.07 3.02 -4.85
C LEU A 62 -7.09 2.53 -3.77
N ALA A 63 -7.27 1.31 -3.27
CA ALA A 63 -6.40 0.76 -2.23
C ALA A 63 -4.95 0.56 -2.71
N GLN A 64 -4.71 0.44 -4.01
CA GLN A 64 -3.38 0.28 -4.57
C GLN A 64 -2.56 1.58 -4.57
N ILE A 65 -3.20 2.74 -4.63
CA ILE A 65 -2.51 4.04 -4.72
C ILE A 65 -1.63 4.33 -3.49
N PRO A 66 -2.14 4.30 -2.24
CA PRO A 66 -1.29 4.52 -1.07
C PRO A 66 -0.20 3.46 -0.93
N HIS A 67 -0.47 2.25 -1.39
CA HIS A 67 0.45 1.13 -1.38
C HIS A 67 1.71 1.41 -2.23
N VAL A 68 1.54 1.75 -3.50
CA VAL A 68 2.65 2.04 -4.40
C VAL A 68 3.37 3.34 -4.03
N GLN A 69 2.63 4.34 -3.52
CA GLN A 69 3.21 5.58 -3.01
C GLN A 69 4.12 5.34 -1.80
N LEU A 70 3.69 4.48 -0.87
CA LEU A 70 4.52 4.09 0.27
C LEU A 70 5.80 3.42 -0.22
N ALA A 71 5.67 2.40 -1.08
CA ALA A 71 6.80 1.63 -1.61
C ALA A 71 7.86 2.52 -2.28
N ALA A 72 7.42 3.51 -3.05
CA ALA A 72 8.31 4.42 -3.77
C ALA A 72 9.19 5.31 -2.85
N ARG A 73 8.80 5.49 -1.59
CA ARG A 73 9.44 6.44 -0.66
C ARG A 73 10.19 5.81 0.50
N VAL A 74 9.97 4.53 0.78
CA VAL A 74 10.47 3.96 2.04
C VAL A 74 11.79 3.19 1.93
N GLY A 75 12.26 2.90 0.71
CA GLY A 75 13.47 2.13 0.50
C GLY A 75 13.29 0.66 0.83
N THR A 76 12.53 -0.05 0.01
CA THR A 76 12.27 -1.48 0.15
C THR A 76 13.39 -2.32 -0.44
N ILE A 77 13.54 -3.56 0.03
CA ILE A 77 14.55 -4.48 -0.48
C ILE A 77 14.25 -4.98 -1.90
N MET A 78 12.96 -5.01 -2.31
CA MET A 78 12.53 -5.61 -3.58
C MET A 78 11.54 -4.74 -4.38
N GLY A 79 11.46 -3.44 -4.13
CA GLY A 79 10.42 -2.60 -4.73
C GLY A 79 9.06 -2.83 -4.06
N VAL A 80 8.03 -3.15 -4.83
CA VAL A 80 6.67 -3.38 -4.34
C VAL A 80 6.11 -4.68 -4.88
N GLU A 81 5.42 -5.43 -4.04
CA GLU A 81 4.57 -6.53 -4.48
C GLU A 81 3.13 -6.03 -4.59
N THR A 82 2.55 -6.22 -5.78
CA THR A 82 1.14 -5.95 -6.06
C THR A 82 0.65 -6.93 -7.11
N ASN A 83 -0.47 -7.59 -6.83
CA ASN A 83 -0.99 -8.68 -7.64
C ASN A 83 -2.48 -8.54 -7.99
N SER A 84 -3.14 -7.47 -7.56
CA SER A 84 -4.58 -7.27 -7.78
C SER A 84 -4.98 -7.34 -9.26
N MET A 85 -4.16 -6.78 -10.16
CA MET A 85 -4.41 -6.81 -11.61
C MET A 85 -4.30 -8.22 -12.22
N GLN A 86 -3.66 -9.14 -11.52
CA GLN A 86 -3.55 -10.55 -11.94
C GLN A 86 -4.82 -11.32 -11.61
N PHE A 87 -5.42 -11.06 -10.44
CA PHE A 87 -6.58 -11.79 -9.92
C PHE A 87 -7.90 -11.09 -10.24
N TYR A 88 -7.89 -9.77 -10.35
CA TYR A 88 -9.07 -8.94 -10.61
C TYR A 88 -8.77 -7.91 -11.70
N PRO A 89 -8.53 -8.35 -12.96
CA PRO A 89 -8.03 -7.46 -14.02
C PRO A 89 -8.98 -6.29 -14.33
N GLU A 90 -10.29 -6.51 -14.21
CA GLU A 90 -11.31 -5.50 -14.54
C GLU A 90 -11.66 -4.59 -13.35
N ALA A 91 -11.29 -4.97 -12.12
CA ALA A 91 -11.70 -4.24 -10.92
C ALA A 91 -11.16 -2.80 -10.87
N SER A 92 -10.00 -2.56 -11.44
CA SER A 92 -9.32 -1.26 -11.46
C SER A 92 -9.44 -0.52 -12.80
N ALA A 93 -10.43 -0.87 -13.64
CA ALA A 93 -10.55 -0.30 -14.99
C ALA A 93 -10.74 1.22 -14.96
N ALA A 94 -11.59 1.74 -14.05
CA ALA A 94 -11.82 3.18 -13.90
C ALA A 94 -10.55 3.92 -13.44
N GLU A 95 -9.87 3.40 -12.43
CA GLU A 95 -8.60 3.97 -11.94
C GLU A 95 -7.51 3.91 -13.01
N ALA A 96 -7.48 2.86 -13.83
CA ALA A 96 -6.50 2.69 -14.89
C ALA A 96 -6.64 3.71 -16.02
N MET A 97 -7.81 4.31 -16.21
CA MET A 97 -8.00 5.40 -17.18
C MET A 97 -7.25 6.66 -16.74
N VAL A 98 -7.22 6.96 -15.44
CA VAL A 98 -6.55 8.14 -14.86
C VAL A 98 -5.10 7.82 -14.52
N HIS A 99 -4.84 6.65 -13.97
CA HIS A 99 -3.54 6.23 -13.42
C HIS A 99 -2.97 4.99 -14.13
N GLY A 100 -3.01 4.99 -15.47
CA GLY A 100 -2.60 3.84 -16.27
C GLY A 100 -1.20 3.31 -15.98
N GLY A 101 -0.28 4.15 -15.49
CA GLY A 101 1.07 3.74 -15.11
C GLY A 101 1.12 2.85 -13.87
N ILE A 102 0.08 2.87 -13.02
CA ILE A 102 -0.02 2.04 -11.82
C ILE A 102 -0.61 0.67 -12.14
N TYR A 103 -1.69 0.65 -12.94
CA TYR A 103 -2.50 -0.55 -13.16
C TYR A 103 -2.11 -1.35 -14.40
N ARG A 104 -1.18 -0.85 -15.21
CA ARG A 104 -0.65 -1.55 -16.38
C ARG A 104 0.82 -1.90 -16.18
N ARG A 105 1.14 -3.17 -16.22
CA ARG A 105 2.53 -3.62 -16.12
C ARG A 105 3.33 -3.23 -17.36
N ARG A 106 4.47 -2.58 -17.16
CA ARG A 106 5.44 -2.24 -18.20
C ARG A 106 6.85 -2.54 -17.68
N ASP A 107 7.46 -3.55 -18.19
CA ASP A 107 8.86 -3.91 -17.90
C ASP A 107 9.16 -4.03 -16.39
N GLY A 108 8.21 -4.52 -15.60
CA GLY A 108 8.34 -4.64 -14.15
C GLY A 108 8.37 -3.32 -13.40
N ARG A 109 7.93 -2.22 -14.03
CA ARG A 109 7.91 -0.88 -13.44
C ARG A 109 6.49 -0.37 -13.23
N ILE A 110 6.33 0.45 -12.20
CA ILE A 110 5.12 1.23 -11.93
C ILE A 110 5.48 2.71 -12.10
N ASP A 111 4.71 3.40 -12.93
CA ASP A 111 4.85 4.84 -13.16
C ASP A 111 3.85 5.60 -12.27
N LEU A 112 4.37 6.47 -11.42
CA LEU A 112 3.61 7.27 -10.46
C LEU A 112 3.38 8.72 -10.93
N SER A 113 3.76 9.08 -12.15
CA SER A 113 3.72 10.45 -12.67
C SER A 113 2.32 11.08 -12.64
N THR A 114 1.28 10.28 -12.66
CA THR A 114 -0.11 10.73 -12.61
C THR A 114 -0.65 10.99 -11.20
N LEU A 115 0.10 10.63 -10.15
CA LEU A 115 -0.30 10.85 -8.75
C LEU A 115 0.02 12.30 -8.32
N THR A 116 -0.76 13.24 -8.77
CA THR A 116 -0.53 14.69 -8.61
C THR A 116 -1.54 15.38 -7.69
N GLY A 117 -2.60 14.71 -7.27
CA GLY A 117 -3.60 15.22 -6.32
C GLY A 117 -3.06 15.35 -4.89
N PRO A 118 -3.85 15.91 -3.98
CA PRO A 118 -3.49 16.01 -2.56
C PRO A 118 -3.34 14.64 -1.89
N GLY A 119 -2.66 14.60 -0.76
CA GLY A 119 -2.44 13.39 0.02
C GLY A 119 -1.67 12.33 -0.77
N PHE A 120 -2.29 11.21 -1.08
CA PHE A 120 -1.68 10.15 -1.90
C PHE A 120 -1.80 10.37 -3.41
N GLY A 121 -2.40 11.47 -3.85
CA GLY A 121 -2.49 11.84 -5.26
C GLY A 121 -3.63 11.16 -6.02
N TYR A 122 -4.72 10.83 -5.36
CA TYR A 122 -5.82 10.03 -5.91
C TYR A 122 -6.49 10.59 -7.15
N ARG A 123 -6.68 11.92 -7.28
CA ARG A 123 -7.47 12.57 -8.35
C ARG A 123 -8.86 11.93 -8.48
N LEU A 124 -9.57 11.79 -7.36
CA LEU A 124 -10.85 11.06 -7.26
C LEU A 124 -11.92 11.59 -8.19
N GLU A 125 -11.96 12.89 -8.40
CA GLU A 125 -12.93 13.58 -9.28
C GLU A 125 -12.77 13.24 -10.76
N GLU A 126 -11.64 12.65 -11.15
CA GLU A 126 -11.38 12.23 -12.52
C GLU A 126 -11.64 10.73 -12.74
N ILE A 127 -11.86 9.97 -11.67
CA ILE A 127 -12.11 8.54 -11.74
C ILE A 127 -13.61 8.31 -11.90
N ASP A 128 -14.02 7.84 -13.06
CA ASP A 128 -15.42 7.51 -13.37
C ASP A 128 -15.82 6.19 -12.69
N ARG A 129 -16.18 6.30 -11.42
CA ARG A 129 -16.60 5.18 -10.59
C ARG A 129 -17.75 5.56 -9.67
N ASP A 130 -18.85 4.85 -9.82
CA ASP A 130 -19.94 4.91 -8.85
C ASP A 130 -19.50 4.24 -7.54
N LEU A 131 -19.38 5.02 -6.49
CA LEU A 131 -19.18 4.49 -5.14
C LEU A 131 -20.56 4.19 -4.54
N PRO A 132 -20.69 3.10 -3.77
CA PRO A 132 -21.95 2.82 -3.09
C PRO A 132 -22.27 3.95 -2.11
N GLU A 133 -23.55 4.27 -2.02
CA GLU A 133 -24.03 5.20 -1.01
C GLU A 133 -23.65 4.71 0.39
N PRO A 134 -23.20 5.60 1.28
CA PRO A 134 -22.85 5.21 2.63
C PRO A 134 -24.08 4.70 3.38
N ALA A 135 -23.95 3.55 4.04
CA ALA A 135 -25.04 2.98 4.86
C ALA A 135 -25.45 3.90 6.03
N ALA A 136 -24.55 4.77 6.47
CA ALA A 136 -24.81 5.83 7.46
C ALA A 136 -23.81 6.97 7.26
N ALA A 137 -24.27 8.20 7.30
CA ALA A 137 -23.45 9.41 7.34
C ALA A 137 -23.53 10.04 8.74
N PHE A 138 -22.37 10.32 9.35
CA PHE A 138 -22.26 10.98 10.64
C PHE A 138 -21.59 12.34 10.44
N GLY A 139 -22.22 13.41 10.91
CA GLY A 139 -21.55 14.71 10.99
C GLY A 139 -22.11 15.82 10.12
N GLU A 140 -23.37 15.77 9.71
CA GLU A 140 -24.10 16.97 9.29
C GLU A 140 -24.93 17.47 10.47
N GLY A 141 -24.33 18.34 11.28
CA GLY A 141 -24.94 19.06 12.35
C GLY A 141 -24.26 20.40 12.57
#